data_1278fccacc051a22ed369dc3053002c4
#
_entry.id   1278fccacc051a22ed369dc3053002c4
#
_cell.length_a   1.000
_cell.length_b   1.000
_cell.length_c   1.000
_cell.angle_alpha   90.00
_cell.angle_beta   90.00
_cell.angle_gamma   90.00
#
_symmetry.space_group_name_H-M   'P 1'
#
loop_
_entity.id
_entity.type
_entity.pdbx_description
1 polymer ?
#
loop_
_entity_poly.entity_id
_entity_poly.type
_entity_poly.pdbx_seq_one_letter_code
_entity_poly.pdbx_strand_id
1 'polypeptide(L)'
;MTGVDLEAKRFQDAFSTRKVLLPVIIGLSITAILIWRSWDVEAMRRVEWTWSTTFWIVMASLSLVVRDWAYMIRIRHLADKELNWYRTFVVIMLWEFASALAPGMVGGGFLFAILILTREGIAGGKSITIITFTSFLDGIFLAVMAPLVYFTIGRDALFSGLDPAAAALETGFYASFWTVYFIILGYKVFVGYALFVNPIFVKRALVGIFSAPLLRRWRRNMVTTGDQLIIAARGLQKRGWDYWWPALLTTFISWTARFSIVNC
;
A
#
# COMPACT_ATOMS: atom_id res chain seq x y z
N MET A 1 -15.19 -18.66 26.35
CA MET A 1 -14.24 -18.00 25.41
C MET A 1 -15.06 -17.23 24.42
N THR A 2 -14.95 -15.91 24.44
CA THR A 2 -15.68 -15.03 23.51
C THR A 2 -15.07 -15.15 22.13
N GLY A 3 -15.84 -14.84 21.06
CA GLY A 3 -15.33 -14.90 19.68
C GLY A 3 -14.06 -14.07 19.47
N VAL A 4 -13.87 -13.02 20.26
CA VAL A 4 -12.69 -12.15 20.29
C VAL A 4 -11.44 -12.91 20.76
N ASP A 5 -11.57 -13.80 21.75
CA ASP A 5 -10.44 -14.59 22.28
C ASP A 5 -9.95 -15.64 21.26
N LEU A 6 -10.88 -16.19 20.47
CA LEU A 6 -10.56 -17.15 19.40
C LEU A 6 -9.87 -16.48 18.21
N GLU A 7 -10.26 -15.26 17.87
CA GLU A 7 -9.58 -14.48 16.84
C GLU A 7 -8.19 -14.03 17.31
N ALA A 8 -8.05 -13.53 18.53
CA ALA A 8 -6.76 -13.16 19.10
C ALA A 8 -5.79 -14.37 19.14
N LYS A 9 -6.28 -15.56 19.48
CA LYS A 9 -5.48 -16.78 19.49
C LYS A 9 -5.10 -17.26 18.08
N ARG A 10 -6.02 -17.19 17.13
CA ARG A 10 -5.71 -17.45 15.70
C ARG A 10 -4.70 -16.48 15.14
N PHE A 11 -4.76 -15.20 15.56
CA PHE A 11 -3.76 -14.21 15.19
C PHE A 11 -2.40 -14.51 15.83
N GLN A 12 -2.35 -14.87 17.11
CA GLN A 12 -1.09 -15.27 17.75
C GLN A 12 -0.47 -16.51 17.10
N ASP A 13 -1.28 -17.49 16.70
CA ASP A 13 -0.82 -18.69 15.99
C ASP A 13 -0.38 -18.40 14.54
N ALA A 14 -0.98 -17.41 13.89
CA ALA A 14 -0.53 -16.92 12.58
C ALA A 14 0.82 -16.20 12.67
N PHE A 15 1.13 -15.59 13.81
CA PHE A 15 2.37 -14.87 14.14
C PHE A 15 3.36 -15.70 14.96
N SER A 16 3.32 -17.01 14.88
CA SER A 16 4.40 -17.79 15.47
C SER A 16 5.72 -17.33 14.86
N THR A 17 6.72 -17.08 15.69
CA THR A 17 8.04 -16.55 15.31
C THR A 17 8.62 -17.26 14.08
N ARG A 18 8.39 -18.56 13.94
CA ARG A 18 8.83 -19.36 12.78
C ARG A 18 8.13 -18.99 11.48
N LYS A 19 6.83 -18.65 11.51
CA LYS A 19 6.06 -18.30 10.29
C LYS A 19 6.38 -16.90 9.78
N VAL A 20 6.84 -16.03 10.67
CA VAL A 20 7.33 -14.68 10.30
C VAL A 20 8.80 -14.73 9.90
N LEU A 21 9.62 -15.50 10.60
CA LEU A 21 11.06 -15.58 10.34
C LEU A 21 11.38 -16.19 8.97
N LEU A 22 10.63 -17.19 8.54
CA LEU A 22 10.88 -17.89 7.28
C LEU A 22 10.78 -16.95 6.06
N PRO A 23 9.71 -16.17 5.83
CA PRO A 23 9.65 -15.20 4.74
C PRO A 23 10.74 -14.11 4.82
N VAL A 24 11.09 -13.69 6.05
CA VAL A 24 12.16 -12.70 6.28
C VAL A 24 13.51 -13.27 5.84
N ILE A 25 13.85 -14.48 6.29
CA ILE A 25 15.12 -15.15 5.91
C ILE A 25 15.15 -15.35 4.39
N ILE A 26 14.05 -15.81 3.79
CA ILE A 26 13.96 -16.00 2.33
C ILE A 26 14.18 -14.67 1.61
N GLY A 27 13.47 -13.60 2.02
CA GLY A 27 13.60 -12.27 1.42
C GLY A 27 15.01 -11.70 1.56
N LEU A 28 15.60 -11.77 2.75
CA LEU A 28 16.98 -11.33 3.00
C LEU A 28 18.00 -12.17 2.20
N SER A 29 17.80 -13.49 2.10
CA SER A 29 18.67 -14.37 1.32
C SER A 29 18.61 -14.03 -0.17
N ILE A 30 17.42 -13.83 -0.72
CA ILE A 30 17.23 -13.41 -2.11
C ILE A 30 17.90 -12.06 -2.35
N THR A 31 17.68 -11.09 -1.47
CA THR A 31 18.28 -9.76 -1.57
C THR A 31 19.82 -9.85 -1.50
N ALA A 32 20.37 -10.64 -0.56
CA ALA A 32 21.80 -10.85 -0.44
C ALA A 32 22.40 -11.52 -1.70
N ILE A 33 21.71 -12.53 -2.26
CA ILE A 33 22.14 -13.19 -3.51
C ILE A 33 22.09 -12.22 -4.69
N LEU A 34 21.03 -11.39 -4.79
CA LEU A 34 20.92 -10.40 -5.85
C LEU A 34 22.02 -9.33 -5.73
N ILE A 35 22.26 -8.81 -4.53
CA ILE A 35 23.36 -7.87 -4.29
C ILE A 35 24.69 -8.52 -4.66
N TRP A 36 24.97 -9.73 -4.16
CA TRP A 36 26.21 -10.46 -4.49
C TRP A 36 26.39 -10.66 -5.99
N ARG A 37 25.32 -11.07 -6.68
CA ARG A 37 25.37 -11.35 -8.13
C ARG A 37 25.50 -10.09 -8.98
N SER A 38 24.94 -8.97 -8.49
CA SER A 38 25.00 -7.65 -9.15
C SER A 38 26.19 -6.81 -8.65
N TRP A 39 26.99 -7.35 -7.72
CA TRP A 39 28.12 -6.63 -7.14
C TRP A 39 29.24 -6.49 -8.17
N ASP A 40 29.29 -5.36 -8.82
CA ASP A 40 30.37 -4.99 -9.73
C ASP A 40 31.33 -4.05 -9.02
N VAL A 41 32.49 -4.61 -8.60
CA VAL A 41 33.54 -3.86 -7.90
C VAL A 41 34.13 -2.77 -8.81
N GLU A 42 34.18 -3.03 -10.14
CA GLU A 42 34.66 -2.02 -11.08
C GLU A 42 33.69 -0.88 -11.26
N ALA A 43 32.37 -1.18 -11.33
CA ALA A 43 31.33 -0.15 -11.36
C ALA A 43 31.38 0.72 -10.09
N MET A 44 31.58 0.10 -8.91
CA MET A 44 31.71 0.86 -7.66
C MET A 44 32.97 1.73 -7.60
N ARG A 45 34.08 1.27 -8.18
CA ARG A 45 35.31 2.09 -8.28
C ARG A 45 35.19 3.24 -9.25
N ARG A 46 34.27 3.19 -10.20
CA ARG A 46 33.97 4.26 -11.17
C ARG A 46 33.03 5.32 -10.61
N VAL A 47 32.40 5.07 -9.46
CA VAL A 47 31.57 6.07 -8.78
C VAL A 47 32.49 7.15 -8.22
N GLU A 48 32.61 8.25 -8.95
CA GLU A 48 33.29 9.43 -8.47
C GLU A 48 32.43 10.12 -7.42
N TRP A 49 32.95 10.24 -6.22
CA TRP A 49 32.32 11.01 -5.13
C TRP A 49 32.44 12.52 -5.43
N THR A 50 31.58 13.00 -6.30
CA THR A 50 31.49 14.41 -6.64
C THR A 50 30.48 15.11 -5.73
N TRP A 51 30.53 16.44 -5.70
CA TRP A 51 29.53 17.26 -5.03
C TRP A 51 28.11 16.94 -5.51
N SER A 52 27.93 16.67 -6.80
CA SER A 52 26.66 16.25 -7.38
C SER A 52 26.13 14.96 -6.77
N THR A 53 26.97 13.92 -6.61
CA THR A 53 26.58 12.65 -6.00
C THR A 53 26.10 12.86 -4.56
N THR A 54 26.86 13.66 -3.78
CA THR A 54 26.49 14.01 -2.40
C THR A 54 25.15 14.77 -2.36
N PHE A 55 24.95 15.73 -3.27
CA PHE A 55 23.69 16.48 -3.35
C PHE A 55 22.49 15.56 -3.61
N TRP A 56 22.58 14.64 -4.57
CA TRP A 56 21.47 13.72 -4.86
C TRP A 56 21.18 12.73 -3.73
N ILE A 57 22.20 12.25 -3.03
CA ILE A 57 22.01 11.40 -1.83
C ILE A 57 21.31 12.19 -0.72
N VAL A 58 21.65 13.45 -0.50
CA VAL A 58 20.96 14.30 0.47
C VAL A 58 19.52 14.54 0.07
N MET A 59 19.27 14.80 -1.23
CA MET A 59 17.91 15.01 -1.75
C MET A 59 17.06 13.74 -1.62
N ALA A 60 17.60 12.56 -1.91
CA ALA A 60 16.92 11.29 -1.69
C ALA A 60 16.58 11.06 -0.22
N SER A 61 17.54 11.34 0.67
CA SER A 61 17.33 11.24 2.12
C SER A 61 16.26 12.21 2.63
N LEU A 62 16.27 13.44 2.13
CA LEU A 62 15.25 14.45 2.45
C LEU A 62 13.87 14.02 1.94
N SER A 63 13.79 13.48 0.73
CA SER A 63 12.55 12.96 0.17
C SER A 63 11.99 11.80 1.00
N LEU A 64 12.84 10.92 1.54
CA LEU A 64 12.43 9.87 2.47
C LEU A 64 11.80 10.46 3.75
N VAL A 65 12.46 11.45 4.36
CA VAL A 65 11.94 12.13 5.56
C VAL A 65 10.61 12.82 5.28
N VAL A 66 10.48 13.51 4.15
CA VAL A 66 9.23 14.18 3.74
C VAL A 66 8.10 13.15 3.54
N ARG A 67 8.40 12.00 2.90
CA ARG A 67 7.45 10.89 2.72
C ARG A 67 6.90 10.41 4.06
N ASP A 68 7.79 10.07 4.99
CA ASP A 68 7.41 9.50 6.28
C ASP A 68 6.66 10.52 7.14
N TRP A 69 7.10 11.77 7.10
CA TRP A 69 6.42 12.86 7.78
C TRP A 69 4.99 13.07 7.25
N ALA A 70 4.80 13.03 5.94
CA ALA A 70 3.47 13.12 5.34
C ALA A 70 2.57 11.93 5.74
N TYR A 71 3.12 10.71 5.81
CA TYR A 71 2.39 9.55 6.34
C TYR A 71 2.01 9.73 7.81
N MET A 72 2.91 10.25 8.63
CA MET A 72 2.63 10.53 10.04
C MET A 72 1.50 11.56 10.20
N ILE A 73 1.55 12.66 9.46
CA ILE A 73 0.48 13.68 9.47
C ILE A 73 -0.85 13.03 9.09
N ARG A 74 -0.88 12.24 8.01
CA ARG A 74 -2.08 11.57 7.52
C ARG A 74 -2.68 10.65 8.57
N ILE A 75 -1.91 9.70 9.11
CA ILE A 75 -2.42 8.75 10.09
C ILE A 75 -2.88 9.48 11.36
N ARG A 76 -2.12 10.45 11.84
CA ARG A 76 -2.48 11.22 13.01
C ARG A 76 -3.78 12.03 12.79
N HIS A 77 -3.94 12.62 11.61
CA HIS A 77 -5.16 13.35 11.23
C HIS A 77 -6.37 12.40 11.16
N LEU A 78 -6.23 11.27 10.48
CA LEU A 78 -7.29 10.27 10.35
C LEU A 78 -7.67 9.62 11.69
N ALA A 79 -6.72 9.55 12.63
CA ALA A 79 -6.94 9.10 14.01
C ALA A 79 -7.52 10.19 14.93
N ASP A 80 -7.95 11.36 14.40
CA ASP A 80 -8.46 12.51 15.18
C ASP A 80 -7.44 12.98 16.25
N LYS A 81 -6.14 12.85 15.97
CA LYS A 81 -5.02 13.21 16.87
C LYS A 81 -4.95 12.39 18.16
N GLU A 82 -5.62 11.25 18.26
CA GLU A 82 -5.53 10.34 19.40
C GLU A 82 -4.09 9.79 19.60
N LEU A 83 -3.32 9.71 18.50
CA LEU A 83 -1.91 9.32 18.55
C LEU A 83 -1.02 10.54 18.75
N ASN A 84 -0.04 10.46 19.65
CA ASN A 84 1.03 11.43 19.72
C ASN A 84 2.05 11.18 18.57
N TRP A 85 2.96 12.12 18.34
CA TRP A 85 3.93 12.03 17.24
C TRP A 85 4.83 10.80 17.32
N TYR A 86 5.32 10.46 18.50
CA TYR A 86 6.17 9.29 18.71
C TYR A 86 5.44 7.98 18.38
N ARG A 87 4.22 7.81 18.90
CA ARG A 87 3.40 6.62 18.59
C ARG A 87 3.06 6.54 17.10
N THR A 88 2.77 7.68 16.47
CA THR A 88 2.52 7.72 15.03
C THR A 88 3.75 7.29 14.24
N PHE A 89 4.94 7.74 14.64
CA PHE A 89 6.21 7.30 14.04
C PHE A 89 6.39 5.78 14.18
N VAL A 90 6.20 5.24 15.38
CA VAL A 90 6.30 3.79 15.62
C VAL A 90 5.29 3.02 14.77
N VAL A 91 4.04 3.49 14.65
CA VAL A 91 3.01 2.88 13.80
C VAL A 91 3.47 2.82 12.34
N ILE A 92 3.99 3.91 11.80
CA ILE A 92 4.46 3.95 10.40
C ILE A 92 5.65 3.02 10.17
N MET A 93 6.65 3.05 11.04
CA MET A 93 7.83 2.19 10.93
C MET A 93 7.46 0.71 11.01
N LEU A 94 6.60 0.33 11.95
CA LEU A 94 6.13 -1.04 12.07
C LEU A 94 5.26 -1.47 10.88
N TRP A 95 4.44 -0.57 10.34
CA TRP A 95 3.64 -0.88 9.16
C TRP A 95 4.50 -1.08 7.91
N GLU A 96 5.47 -0.20 7.66
CA GLU A 96 6.40 -0.37 6.54
C GLU A 96 7.22 -1.66 6.68
N PHE A 97 7.73 -1.92 7.88
CA PHE A 97 8.44 -3.16 8.17
C PHE A 97 7.56 -4.40 7.91
N ALA A 98 6.34 -4.41 8.43
CA ALA A 98 5.40 -5.51 8.22
C ALA A 98 5.04 -5.70 6.74
N SER A 99 4.89 -4.61 6.00
CA SER A 99 4.62 -4.64 4.55
C SER A 99 5.80 -5.20 3.75
N ALA A 100 7.02 -4.89 4.17
CA ALA A 100 8.23 -5.45 3.56
C ALA A 100 8.41 -6.95 3.84
N LEU A 101 8.03 -7.41 5.04
CA LEU A 101 8.12 -8.81 5.43
C LEU A 101 7.08 -9.71 4.77
N ALA A 102 5.92 -9.18 4.44
CA ALA A 102 4.78 -9.96 3.93
C ALA A 102 4.27 -9.47 2.55
N PRO A 103 5.14 -9.25 1.56
CA PRO A 103 4.74 -8.70 0.26
C PRO A 103 3.80 -9.61 -0.52
N GLY A 104 3.85 -10.92 -0.28
CA GLY A 104 3.03 -11.93 -0.98
C GLY A 104 1.77 -12.37 -0.23
N MET A 105 1.55 -11.93 1.00
CA MET A 105 0.32 -12.23 1.73
C MET A 105 -0.77 -11.25 1.31
N VAL A 106 -1.84 -11.76 0.70
CA VAL A 106 -3.02 -10.96 0.33
C VAL A 106 -3.53 -10.22 1.58
N GLY A 107 -3.36 -8.90 1.60
CA GLY A 107 -3.73 -8.07 2.74
C GLY A 107 -2.74 -8.07 3.92
N GLY A 108 -1.53 -8.64 3.79
CA GLY A 108 -0.55 -8.73 4.89
C GLY A 108 -0.30 -7.38 5.55
N GLY A 109 0.23 -6.40 4.82
CA GLY A 109 0.46 -5.05 5.36
C GLY A 109 -0.80 -4.35 5.86
N PHE A 110 -1.94 -4.57 5.23
CA PHE A 110 -3.23 -3.99 5.62
C PHE A 110 -3.72 -4.52 6.99
N LEU A 111 -3.69 -5.82 7.20
CA LEU A 111 -4.10 -6.44 8.46
C LEU A 111 -3.15 -6.07 9.60
N PHE A 112 -1.84 -6.06 9.33
CA PHE A 112 -0.84 -5.62 10.31
C PHE A 112 -1.06 -4.18 10.75
N ALA A 113 -1.34 -3.28 9.82
CA ALA A 113 -1.61 -1.87 10.13
C ALA A 113 -2.83 -1.71 11.05
N ILE A 114 -3.91 -2.47 10.80
CA ILE A 114 -5.10 -2.48 11.69
C ILE A 114 -4.71 -2.94 13.10
N LEU A 115 -3.92 -4.03 13.20
CA LEU A 115 -3.50 -4.58 14.49
C LEU A 115 -2.59 -3.61 15.26
N ILE A 116 -1.64 -2.98 14.58
CA ILE A 116 -0.73 -2.01 15.17
C ILE A 116 -1.52 -0.82 15.73
N LEU A 117 -2.44 -0.24 14.94
CA LEU A 117 -3.30 0.85 15.40
C LEU A 117 -4.17 0.45 16.59
N THR A 118 -4.72 -0.77 16.57
CA THR A 118 -5.54 -1.27 17.67
C THR A 118 -4.72 -1.46 18.95
N ARG A 119 -3.47 -1.92 18.83
CA ARG A 119 -2.54 -2.04 19.97
C ARG A 119 -2.13 -0.68 20.55
N GLU A 120 -2.07 0.35 19.72
CA GLU A 120 -1.81 1.73 20.14
C GLU A 120 -3.04 2.42 20.77
N GLY A 121 -4.14 1.67 20.96
CA GLY A 121 -5.35 2.13 21.65
C GLY A 121 -6.43 2.70 20.76
N ILE A 122 -6.27 2.68 19.44
CA ILE A 122 -7.32 3.07 18.50
C ILE A 122 -8.40 1.97 18.43
N ALA A 123 -9.66 2.34 18.56
CA ALA A 123 -10.77 1.39 18.45
C ALA A 123 -10.71 0.60 17.13
N GLY A 124 -10.94 -0.73 17.18
CA GLY A 124 -10.77 -1.60 16.01
C GLY A 124 -11.57 -1.16 14.78
N GLY A 125 -12.83 -0.71 14.96
CA GLY A 125 -13.62 -0.15 13.86
C GLY A 125 -13.01 1.11 13.25
N LYS A 126 -12.43 2.00 14.08
CA LYS A 126 -11.72 3.19 13.63
C LYS A 126 -10.42 2.83 12.93
N SER A 127 -9.67 1.85 13.42
CA SER A 127 -8.46 1.33 12.77
C SER A 127 -8.75 0.79 11.36
N ILE A 128 -9.82 0.00 11.21
CA ILE A 128 -10.29 -0.49 9.90
C ILE A 128 -10.62 0.69 8.98
N THR A 129 -11.35 1.69 9.47
CA THR A 129 -11.70 2.89 8.70
C THR A 129 -10.45 3.61 8.20
N ILE A 130 -9.50 3.90 9.10
CA ILE A 130 -8.27 4.62 8.78
C ILE A 130 -7.48 3.90 7.70
N ILE A 131 -7.25 2.60 7.86
CA ILE A 131 -6.42 1.82 6.93
C ILE A 131 -7.11 1.61 5.58
N THR A 132 -8.42 1.32 5.59
CA THR A 132 -9.20 1.18 4.35
C THR A 132 -9.19 2.49 3.55
N PHE A 133 -9.38 3.61 4.24
CA PHE A 133 -9.37 4.92 3.61
C PHE A 133 -7.98 5.32 3.11
N THR A 134 -6.94 5.09 3.90
CA THR A 134 -5.55 5.29 3.48
C THR A 134 -5.23 4.52 2.19
N SER A 135 -5.56 3.23 2.15
CA SER A 135 -5.37 2.39 0.96
C SER A 135 -6.21 2.87 -0.24
N PHE A 136 -7.39 3.41 0.00
CA PHE A 136 -8.22 4.01 -1.05
C PHE A 136 -7.59 5.27 -1.63
N LEU A 137 -7.09 6.19 -0.79
CA LEU A 137 -6.41 7.42 -1.21
C LEU A 137 -5.14 7.12 -2.00
N ASP A 138 -4.33 6.17 -1.54
CA ASP A 138 -3.12 5.72 -2.26
C ASP A 138 -3.49 5.22 -3.67
N GLY A 139 -4.59 4.50 -3.79
CA GLY A 139 -5.08 4.04 -5.08
C GLY A 139 -5.63 5.15 -5.98
N ILE A 140 -6.27 6.19 -5.42
CA ILE A 140 -6.69 7.36 -6.19
C ILE A 140 -5.47 8.08 -6.76
N PHE A 141 -4.43 8.29 -5.94
CA PHE A 141 -3.20 8.91 -6.42
C PHE A 141 -2.65 8.16 -7.64
N LEU A 142 -2.48 6.86 -7.55
CA LEU A 142 -1.96 6.04 -8.65
C LEU A 142 -2.90 6.05 -9.86
N ALA A 143 -4.22 6.00 -9.65
CA ALA A 143 -5.20 6.03 -10.72
C ALA A 143 -5.20 7.37 -11.50
N VAL A 144 -4.85 8.48 -10.84
CA VAL A 144 -4.75 9.80 -11.48
C VAL A 144 -3.36 9.99 -12.11
N MET A 145 -2.30 9.61 -11.39
CA MET A 145 -0.93 9.87 -11.83
C MET A 145 -0.49 8.97 -12.98
N ALA A 146 -0.96 7.72 -13.05
CA ALA A 146 -0.56 6.81 -14.12
C ALA A 146 -0.94 7.34 -15.53
N PRO A 147 -2.20 7.73 -15.82
CA PRO A 147 -2.52 8.33 -17.10
C PRO A 147 -1.88 9.71 -17.28
N LEU A 148 -1.76 10.52 -16.23
CA LEU A 148 -1.12 11.83 -16.31
C LEU A 148 0.33 11.68 -16.76
N VAL A 149 1.11 10.80 -16.18
CA VAL A 149 2.49 10.50 -16.57
C VAL A 149 2.53 9.95 -18.00
N TYR A 150 1.63 9.03 -18.34
CA TYR A 150 1.53 8.47 -19.68
C TYR A 150 1.30 9.55 -20.76
N PHE A 151 0.37 10.48 -20.53
CA PHE A 151 0.05 11.53 -21.51
C PHE A 151 1.06 12.67 -21.54
N THR A 152 1.80 12.92 -20.44
CA THR A 152 2.82 13.99 -20.40
C THR A 152 4.17 13.54 -20.93
N ILE A 153 4.61 12.34 -20.59
CA ILE A 153 5.92 11.81 -21.02
C ILE A 153 5.82 11.19 -22.41
N GLY A 154 4.66 10.63 -22.74
CA GLY A 154 4.44 9.97 -24.02
C GLY A 154 4.84 8.49 -24.03
N ARG A 155 4.23 7.77 -24.95
CA ARG A 155 4.43 6.31 -25.11
C ARG A 155 5.89 5.97 -25.37
N ASP A 156 6.51 6.69 -26.31
CA ASP A 156 7.83 6.34 -26.82
C ASP A 156 8.92 6.50 -25.74
N ALA A 157 8.83 7.53 -24.90
CA ALA A 157 9.77 7.73 -23.79
C ALA A 157 9.60 6.71 -22.66
N LEU A 158 8.37 6.26 -22.42
CA LEU A 158 8.10 5.27 -21.36
C LEU A 158 8.53 3.84 -21.74
N PHE A 159 8.54 3.52 -23.03
CA PHE A 159 8.83 2.18 -23.55
C PHE A 159 10.09 2.11 -24.43
N SER A 160 10.82 3.21 -24.62
CA SER A 160 12.03 3.30 -25.47
C SER A 160 13.23 2.48 -24.98
N GLY A 161 13.21 1.99 -23.74
CA GLY A 161 14.27 1.14 -23.20
C GLY A 161 14.12 -0.35 -23.54
N LEU A 162 13.12 -0.75 -24.30
CA LEU A 162 12.91 -2.12 -24.73
C LEU A 162 13.69 -2.39 -26.03
N ASP A 163 14.47 -3.49 -26.03
CA ASP A 163 15.26 -3.93 -27.18
C ASP A 163 14.37 -4.04 -28.42
N PRO A 164 14.83 -3.63 -29.63
CA PRO A 164 14.09 -3.79 -30.91
C PRO A 164 13.65 -5.23 -31.19
N ALA A 165 14.36 -6.24 -30.70
CA ALA A 165 13.95 -7.64 -30.72
C ALA A 165 12.67 -7.89 -29.87
N ALA A 166 12.34 -6.97 -29.00
CA ALA A 166 11.15 -6.99 -28.13
C ALA A 166 9.96 -6.23 -28.70
N ALA A 167 9.97 -5.76 -29.94
CA ALA A 167 8.87 -5.00 -30.55
C ALA A 167 7.51 -5.75 -30.52
N ALA A 168 7.53 -7.08 -30.66
CA ALA A 168 6.34 -7.91 -30.43
C ALA A 168 5.91 -7.94 -28.96
N LEU A 169 6.87 -7.86 -28.02
CA LEU A 169 6.64 -7.75 -26.60
C LEU A 169 6.17 -6.36 -26.20
N GLU A 170 6.57 -5.31 -26.90
CA GLU A 170 6.14 -3.91 -26.66
C GLU A 170 4.62 -3.77 -26.72
N THR A 171 3.99 -4.34 -27.74
CA THR A 171 2.52 -4.36 -27.86
C THR A 171 1.87 -5.11 -26.72
N GLY A 172 2.48 -6.22 -26.29
CA GLY A 172 2.05 -7.02 -25.13
C GLY A 172 2.20 -6.24 -23.80
N PHE A 173 3.31 -5.54 -23.60
CA PHE A 173 3.52 -4.69 -22.42
C PHE A 173 2.54 -3.53 -22.35
N TYR A 174 2.29 -2.85 -23.47
CA TYR A 174 1.30 -1.79 -23.57
C TYR A 174 -0.11 -2.28 -23.25
N ALA A 175 -0.54 -3.37 -23.88
CA ALA A 175 -1.85 -3.98 -23.60
C ALA A 175 -1.97 -4.43 -22.13
N SER A 176 -0.88 -5.01 -21.58
CA SER A 176 -0.83 -5.43 -20.19
C SER A 176 -0.91 -4.25 -19.24
N PHE A 177 -0.19 -3.15 -19.52
CA PHE A 177 -0.25 -1.93 -18.71
C PHE A 177 -1.69 -1.40 -18.59
N TRP A 178 -2.38 -1.21 -19.72
CA TRP A 178 -3.75 -0.70 -19.69
C TRP A 178 -4.74 -1.71 -19.09
N THR A 179 -4.55 -2.99 -19.33
CA THR A 179 -5.38 -4.03 -18.73
C THR A 179 -5.26 -4.02 -17.21
N VAL A 180 -4.04 -4.01 -16.69
CA VAL A 180 -3.79 -3.95 -15.23
C VAL A 180 -4.30 -2.63 -14.65
N TYR A 181 -4.08 -1.51 -15.35
CA TYR A 181 -4.59 -0.21 -14.94
C TYR A 181 -6.12 -0.21 -14.80
N PHE A 182 -6.86 -0.69 -15.80
CA PHE A 182 -8.32 -0.71 -15.75
C PHE A 182 -8.86 -1.70 -14.69
N ILE A 183 -8.17 -2.81 -14.44
CA ILE A 183 -8.51 -3.74 -13.36
C ILE A 183 -8.36 -3.02 -12.00
N ILE A 184 -7.24 -2.34 -11.78
CA ILE A 184 -6.98 -1.60 -10.53
C ILE A 184 -7.97 -0.45 -10.39
N LEU A 185 -8.21 0.32 -11.45
CA LEU A 185 -9.17 1.43 -11.46
C LEU A 185 -10.58 0.92 -11.13
N GLY A 186 -11.03 -0.15 -11.79
CA GLY A 186 -12.33 -0.77 -11.54
C GLY A 186 -12.47 -1.24 -10.08
N TYR A 187 -11.41 -1.86 -9.53
CA TYR A 187 -11.37 -2.21 -8.12
C TYR A 187 -11.47 -0.99 -7.20
N LYS A 188 -10.77 0.12 -7.51
CA LYS A 188 -10.83 1.35 -6.70
C LYS A 188 -12.18 2.06 -6.81
N VAL A 189 -12.78 2.08 -7.98
CA VAL A 189 -14.16 2.59 -8.17
C VAL A 189 -15.15 1.75 -7.36
N PHE A 190 -15.02 0.43 -7.39
CA PHE A 190 -15.84 -0.48 -6.61
C PHE A 190 -15.69 -0.24 -5.08
N VAL A 191 -14.47 -0.08 -4.58
CA VAL A 191 -14.22 0.26 -3.18
C VAL A 191 -14.75 1.64 -2.84
N GLY A 192 -14.56 2.63 -3.72
CA GLY A 192 -15.13 3.97 -3.56
C GLY A 192 -16.64 3.95 -3.46
N TYR A 193 -17.31 3.22 -4.35
CA TYR A 193 -18.74 3.02 -4.29
C TYR A 193 -19.17 2.37 -2.95
N ALA A 194 -18.39 1.39 -2.47
CA ALA A 194 -18.64 0.77 -1.17
C ALA A 194 -18.52 1.74 -0.01
N LEU A 195 -17.52 2.61 -0.03
CA LEU A 195 -17.26 3.54 1.08
C LEU A 195 -18.24 4.71 1.11
N PHE A 196 -18.66 5.23 -0.05
CA PHE A 196 -19.38 6.49 -0.13
C PHE A 196 -20.85 6.36 -0.49
N VAL A 197 -21.25 5.31 -1.21
CA VAL A 197 -22.61 5.18 -1.75
C VAL A 197 -23.38 4.07 -1.04
N ASN A 198 -23.00 2.82 -1.22
CA ASN A 198 -23.76 1.70 -0.68
C ASN A 198 -22.89 0.50 -0.27
N PRO A 199 -22.37 0.50 0.96
CA PRO A 199 -21.52 -0.58 1.46
C PRO A 199 -22.27 -1.92 1.56
N ILE A 200 -23.58 -1.89 1.81
CA ILE A 200 -24.39 -3.10 1.96
C ILE A 200 -24.57 -3.80 0.61
N PHE A 201 -24.81 -3.03 -0.46
CA PHE A 201 -24.91 -3.57 -1.81
C PHE A 201 -23.60 -4.28 -2.20
N VAL A 202 -22.45 -3.63 -1.96
CA VAL A 202 -21.14 -4.20 -2.28
C VAL A 202 -20.87 -5.47 -1.49
N LYS A 203 -21.19 -5.50 -0.18
CA LYS A 203 -21.11 -6.73 0.61
C LYS A 203 -21.96 -7.86 0.00
N ARG A 204 -23.22 -7.57 -0.38
CA ARG A 204 -24.11 -8.56 -0.99
C ARG A 204 -23.57 -9.07 -2.33
N ALA A 205 -23.05 -8.16 -3.18
CA ALA A 205 -22.44 -8.51 -4.45
C ALA A 205 -21.20 -9.42 -4.26
N LEU A 206 -20.28 -9.06 -3.34
CA LEU A 206 -19.14 -9.90 -3.01
C LEU A 206 -19.56 -11.28 -2.54
N VAL A 207 -20.46 -11.36 -1.57
CA VAL A 207 -20.92 -12.65 -1.05
C VAL A 207 -21.65 -13.47 -2.14
N GLY A 208 -22.43 -12.82 -3.02
CA GLY A 208 -23.12 -13.46 -4.14
C GLY A 208 -22.15 -14.09 -5.14
N ILE A 209 -21.16 -13.31 -5.62
CA ILE A 209 -20.13 -13.77 -6.56
C ILE A 209 -19.35 -14.96 -5.97
N PHE A 210 -18.93 -14.85 -4.71
CA PHE A 210 -18.16 -15.90 -4.04
C PHE A 210 -19.03 -17.02 -3.43
N SER A 211 -20.31 -17.03 -3.71
CA SER A 211 -21.21 -18.18 -3.44
C SER A 211 -21.18 -19.23 -4.57
N ALA A 212 -20.63 -18.89 -5.74
CA ALA A 212 -20.43 -19.82 -6.84
C ALA A 212 -19.53 -21.01 -6.40
N PRO A 213 -19.79 -22.24 -6.86
CA PRO A 213 -19.11 -23.44 -6.38
C PRO A 213 -17.58 -23.36 -6.47
N LEU A 214 -17.06 -22.76 -7.54
CA LEU A 214 -15.61 -22.58 -7.75
C LEU A 214 -14.96 -21.61 -6.76
N LEU A 215 -15.70 -20.59 -6.29
CA LEU A 215 -15.20 -19.51 -5.44
C LEU A 215 -15.62 -19.66 -3.97
N ARG A 216 -16.41 -20.66 -3.63
CA ARG A 216 -17.00 -20.87 -2.30
C ARG A 216 -15.97 -20.98 -1.18
N ARG A 217 -14.75 -21.41 -1.48
CA ARG A 217 -13.62 -21.48 -0.57
C ARG A 217 -13.27 -20.11 0.06
N TRP A 218 -13.45 -19.02 -0.70
CA TRP A 218 -13.11 -17.65 -0.27
C TRP A 218 -14.30 -16.87 0.30
N ARG A 219 -15.52 -17.46 0.29
CA ARG A 219 -16.74 -16.78 0.73
C ARG A 219 -16.65 -16.20 2.14
N ARG A 220 -16.04 -16.92 3.08
CA ARG A 220 -15.87 -16.43 4.47
C ARG A 220 -15.02 -15.15 4.50
N ASN A 221 -13.94 -15.09 3.77
CA ASN A 221 -13.08 -13.90 3.68
C ASN A 221 -13.84 -12.72 3.08
N MET A 222 -14.69 -12.96 2.09
CA MET A 222 -15.51 -11.90 1.47
C MET A 222 -16.60 -11.36 2.39
N VAL A 223 -17.16 -12.19 3.26
CA VAL A 223 -18.07 -11.72 4.32
C VAL A 223 -17.33 -10.76 5.26
N THR A 224 -16.17 -11.17 5.75
CA THR A 224 -15.34 -10.33 6.66
C THR A 224 -14.91 -9.03 5.97
N THR A 225 -14.46 -9.09 4.71
CA THR A 225 -14.10 -7.90 3.93
C THR A 225 -15.30 -6.96 3.76
N GLY A 226 -16.49 -7.51 3.46
CA GLY A 226 -17.71 -6.73 3.37
C GLY A 226 -18.10 -6.06 4.70
N ASP A 227 -17.90 -6.72 5.84
CA ASP A 227 -18.14 -6.13 7.15
C ASP A 227 -17.14 -5.00 7.46
N GLN A 228 -15.88 -5.17 7.13
CA GLN A 228 -14.86 -4.13 7.24
C GLN A 228 -15.20 -2.90 6.38
N LEU A 229 -15.67 -3.11 5.17
CA LEU A 229 -16.12 -2.01 4.29
C LEU A 229 -17.32 -1.26 4.88
N ILE A 230 -18.28 -1.96 5.50
CA ILE A 230 -19.42 -1.31 6.16
C ILE A 230 -18.96 -0.47 7.35
N ILE A 231 -18.04 -0.99 8.17
CA ILE A 231 -17.46 -0.26 9.30
C ILE A 231 -16.74 0.99 8.82
N ALA A 232 -15.89 0.84 7.80
CA ALA A 232 -15.15 1.95 7.20
C ALA A 232 -16.08 3.03 6.63
N ALA A 233 -17.11 2.63 5.87
CA ALA A 233 -18.07 3.54 5.29
C ALA A 233 -18.81 4.37 6.35
N ARG A 234 -19.27 3.73 7.43
CA ARG A 234 -19.96 4.42 8.54
C ARG A 234 -19.06 5.44 9.24
N GLY A 235 -17.76 5.14 9.35
CA GLY A 235 -16.78 6.05 9.94
C GLY A 235 -16.50 7.27 9.06
N LEU A 236 -16.64 7.13 7.75
CA LEU A 236 -16.29 8.16 6.76
C LEU A 236 -17.47 9.04 6.36
N GLN A 237 -18.68 8.48 6.18
CA GLN A 237 -19.85 9.19 5.64
C GLN A 237 -20.29 10.41 6.45
N LYS A 238 -19.90 10.51 7.72
CA LYS A 238 -20.23 11.63 8.61
C LYS A 238 -19.16 12.74 8.62
N ARG A 239 -18.06 12.57 7.88
CA ARG A 239 -16.92 13.48 7.89
C ARG A 239 -17.08 14.57 6.82
N GLY A 240 -16.78 15.83 7.20
CA GLY A 240 -16.78 16.99 6.30
C GLY A 240 -15.54 17.08 5.43
N TRP A 241 -15.51 18.09 4.56
CA TRP A 241 -14.40 18.35 3.64
C TRP A 241 -13.07 18.64 4.37
N ASP A 242 -13.12 19.25 5.54
CA ASP A 242 -11.95 19.51 6.40
C ASP A 242 -11.20 18.25 6.81
N TYR A 243 -11.88 17.11 6.82
CA TYR A 243 -11.27 15.82 7.08
C TYR A 243 -10.60 15.21 5.83
N TRP A 244 -11.17 15.46 4.64
CA TRP A 244 -10.72 14.86 3.39
C TRP A 244 -9.51 15.55 2.80
N TRP A 245 -9.52 16.89 2.80
CA TRP A 245 -8.49 17.68 2.14
C TRP A 245 -7.07 17.44 2.70
N PRO A 246 -6.83 17.48 4.02
CA PRO A 246 -5.50 17.19 4.55
C PRO A 246 -5.03 15.76 4.25
N ALA A 247 -5.95 14.79 4.24
CA ALA A 247 -5.61 13.41 3.92
C ALA A 247 -5.23 13.23 2.43
N LEU A 248 -5.92 13.92 1.51
CA LEU A 248 -5.57 13.96 0.09
C LEU A 248 -4.21 14.63 -0.14
N LEU A 249 -4.00 15.79 0.46
CA LEU A 249 -2.76 16.56 0.31
C LEU A 249 -1.54 15.77 0.82
N THR A 250 -1.65 15.18 1.99
CA THR A 250 -0.56 14.37 2.55
C THR A 250 -0.33 13.10 1.75
N THR A 251 -1.36 12.51 1.12
CA THR A 251 -1.21 11.41 0.18
C THR A 251 -0.42 11.85 -1.04
N PHE A 252 -0.78 12.99 -1.63
CA PHE A 252 -0.06 13.52 -2.78
C PHE A 252 1.42 13.78 -2.46
N ILE A 253 1.70 14.45 -1.34
CA ILE A 253 3.08 14.75 -0.89
C ILE A 253 3.87 13.44 -0.66
N SER A 254 3.30 12.47 0.04
CA SER A 254 4.00 11.23 0.37
C SER A 254 4.35 10.40 -0.87
N TRP A 255 3.43 10.31 -1.82
CA TRP A 255 3.68 9.57 -3.06
C TRP A 255 4.62 10.30 -4.01
N THR A 256 4.50 11.63 -4.14
CA THR A 256 5.45 12.43 -4.93
C THR A 256 6.85 12.31 -4.36
N ALA A 257 7.02 12.44 -3.04
CA ALA A 257 8.30 12.25 -2.38
C ALA A 257 8.85 10.82 -2.60
N ARG A 258 8.00 9.79 -2.55
CA ARG A 258 8.38 8.40 -2.81
C ARG A 258 8.94 8.20 -4.23
N PHE A 259 8.29 8.76 -5.24
CA PHE A 259 8.78 8.67 -6.63
C PHE A 259 10.01 9.54 -6.85
N SER A 260 10.15 10.66 -6.14
CA SER A 260 11.36 11.50 -6.22
C SER A 260 12.63 10.77 -5.74
N ILE A 261 12.52 9.86 -4.76
CA ILE A 261 13.67 9.06 -4.29
C ILE A 261 14.33 8.25 -5.43
N VAL A 262 13.52 7.71 -6.34
CA VAL A 262 14.00 6.88 -7.45
C VAL A 262 14.70 7.72 -8.52
N ASN A 263 14.39 9.02 -8.57
CA ASN A 263 14.93 9.94 -9.59
C ASN A 263 16.13 10.77 -9.07
N CYS A 264 16.51 10.59 -7.82
CA CYS A 264 17.72 11.17 -7.23
C CYS A 264 18.91 10.22 -7.38
#